data_d802e3635f8c845f3dd8976f48978d5f
#
_entry.id   d802e3635f8c845f3dd8976f48978d5f
#
_cell.length_a   1.000
_cell.length_b   1.000
_cell.length_c   1.000
_cell.angle_alpha   90.00
_cell.angle_beta   90.00
_cell.angle_gamma   90.00
#
_symmetry.space_group_name_H-M   'P 1'
#
loop_
_entity.id
_entity.type
_entity.pdbx_description
1 polymer ?
#
loop_
_entity_poly.entity_id
_entity_poly.type
_entity_poly.pdbx_seq_one_letter_code
_entity_poly.pdbx_strand_id
1 'polypeptide(L)'
;MSASLVGSEMCIRDRFCIVVLKWDCAGAAIATIMAQAVSGILCLVYIFKKVQIMHLEAKDREIEGSAVKELLVMGIPTGLQFSITAIGSMVMQSANNKLGSVYVSGFTAGMRIKQFTMCPFDAFATAASVFCSQNLGAGQAKRIKQGLWQAIAVAVGYGIVAGLVMIIFGRPLSMIFVKKSAVDVLDASAKYLRCMGCFYWSLGILNVARMVTQGLGYSGRAIFSGVTEMLARIIVSLGFAGTFGFTAICFADQTAWVTATVYILPTCLYCVKKSTAKIAAGTV
;
A
#
# COMPACT_ATOMS: atom_id res chain seq x y z
N MET A 1 -9.97 14.13 1.10
CA MET A 1 -8.99 15.12 0.60
C MET A 1 -7.64 14.47 0.69
N SER A 2 -7.02 14.45 -0.33
CA SER A 2 -6.32 13.41 -1.04
C SER A 2 -4.83 13.37 -0.69
N ALA A 3 -4.31 12.17 -0.47
CA ALA A 3 -2.88 11.86 -0.32
C ALA A 3 -2.01 12.41 -1.47
N SER A 4 -2.59 12.69 -2.64
CA SER A 4 -1.88 13.29 -3.77
C SER A 4 -1.49 14.76 -3.57
N LEU A 5 -2.31 15.54 -2.85
CA LEU A 5 -1.99 16.92 -2.48
C LEU A 5 -0.84 16.95 -1.44
N VAL A 6 -0.82 16.00 -0.52
CA VAL A 6 0.25 15.88 0.49
C VAL A 6 1.60 15.57 -0.16
N GLY A 7 1.63 14.73 -1.20
CA GLY A 7 2.89 14.40 -1.90
C GLY A 7 3.50 15.57 -2.68
N SER A 8 2.69 16.39 -3.34
CA SER A 8 3.19 17.54 -4.10
C SER A 8 3.64 18.70 -3.19
N GLU A 9 2.91 18.94 -2.11
CA GLU A 9 3.28 19.95 -1.12
C GLU A 9 4.55 19.58 -0.34
N MET A 10 4.79 18.30 -0.07
CA MET A 10 6.05 17.84 0.53
C MET A 10 7.26 18.24 -0.32
N CYS A 11 7.22 18.02 -1.64
CA CYS A 11 8.32 18.38 -2.53
C CYS A 11 8.61 19.90 -2.56
N ILE A 12 7.59 20.73 -2.49
CA ILE A 12 7.75 22.20 -2.50
C ILE A 12 8.33 22.69 -1.17
N ARG A 13 7.84 22.18 -0.04
CA ARG A 13 8.33 22.54 1.30
C ARG A 13 9.74 22.05 1.55
N ASP A 14 10.03 20.79 1.19
CA ASP A 14 11.38 20.22 1.28
C ASP A 14 12.37 21.05 0.47
N ARG A 15 11.99 21.44 -0.75
CA ARG A 15 12.82 22.28 -1.61
C ARG A 15 13.04 23.68 -1.02
N PHE A 16 12.05 24.26 -0.39
CA PHE A 16 12.17 25.54 0.31
C PHE A 16 13.13 25.43 1.51
N CYS A 17 12.99 24.42 2.36
CA CYS A 17 13.86 24.22 3.51
C CYS A 17 15.31 23.88 3.11
N ILE A 18 15.51 23.12 2.04
CA ILE A 18 16.83 22.73 1.56
C ILE A 18 17.52 23.91 0.84
N VAL A 19 16.81 24.60 -0.09
CA VAL A 19 17.41 25.61 -0.96
C VAL A 19 17.47 26.99 -0.30
N VAL A 20 16.40 27.38 0.42
CA VAL A 20 16.31 28.73 1.02
C VAL A 20 16.94 28.76 2.40
N LEU A 21 16.64 27.78 3.27
CA LEU A 21 17.15 27.72 4.63
C LEU A 21 18.51 27.01 4.75
N LYS A 22 18.98 26.34 3.69
CA LYS A 22 20.25 25.59 3.64
C LYS A 22 20.42 24.57 4.78
N TRP A 23 19.32 23.95 5.22
CA TRP A 23 19.31 23.00 6.33
C TRP A 23 19.55 21.54 5.88
N ASP A 24 20.03 21.32 4.66
CA ASP A 24 20.35 19.99 4.10
C ASP A 24 19.29 18.90 4.43
N CYS A 25 19.72 17.70 4.81
CA CYS A 25 18.83 16.60 5.17
C CYS A 25 17.96 16.88 6.42
N ALA A 26 18.46 17.69 7.37
CA ALA A 26 17.69 18.04 8.56
C ALA A 26 16.49 18.93 8.23
N GLY A 27 16.62 19.81 7.24
CA GLY A 27 15.53 20.66 6.75
C GLY A 27 14.34 19.85 6.18
N ALA A 28 14.63 18.81 5.39
CA ALA A 28 13.60 17.92 4.84
C ALA A 28 12.87 17.15 5.97
N ALA A 29 13.61 16.65 6.95
CA ALA A 29 13.02 15.94 8.10
C ALA A 29 12.09 16.85 8.93
N ILE A 30 12.54 18.07 9.25
CA ILE A 30 11.74 19.05 10.00
C ILE A 30 10.51 19.47 9.21
N ALA A 31 10.63 19.73 7.89
CA ALA A 31 9.49 20.07 7.04
C ALA A 31 8.43 18.97 7.02
N THR A 32 8.84 17.71 6.99
CA THR A 32 7.94 16.56 7.03
C THR A 32 7.21 16.46 8.37
N ILE A 33 7.93 16.58 9.49
CA ILE A 33 7.34 16.53 10.84
C ILE A 33 6.36 17.69 11.03
N MET A 34 6.72 18.91 10.65
CA MET A 34 5.83 20.07 10.74
C MET A 34 4.57 19.90 9.90
N ALA A 35 4.69 19.38 8.66
CA ALA A 35 3.53 19.13 7.81
C ALA A 35 2.57 18.10 8.42
N GLN A 36 3.11 17.03 9.01
CA GLN A 36 2.30 16.02 9.70
C GLN A 36 1.65 16.58 10.97
N ALA A 37 2.37 17.38 11.75
CA ALA A 37 1.84 18.02 12.95
C ALA A 37 0.69 18.99 12.61
N VAL A 38 0.87 19.85 11.61
CA VAL A 38 -0.18 20.78 11.14
C VAL A 38 -1.40 20.00 10.63
N SER A 39 -1.19 18.97 9.81
CA SER A 39 -2.28 18.10 9.33
C SER A 39 -3.02 17.42 10.48
N GLY A 40 -2.29 16.88 11.46
CA GLY A 40 -2.86 16.25 12.65
C GLY A 40 -3.71 17.22 13.47
N ILE A 41 -3.19 18.43 13.73
CA ILE A 41 -3.91 19.48 14.46
C ILE A 41 -5.18 19.89 13.72
N LEU A 42 -5.11 20.10 12.40
CA LEU A 42 -6.27 20.45 11.59
C LEU A 42 -7.33 19.34 11.59
N CYS A 43 -6.91 18.07 11.51
CA CYS A 43 -7.82 16.93 11.64
C CYS A 43 -8.50 16.90 13.01
N LEU A 44 -7.75 17.10 14.09
CA LEU A 44 -8.31 17.16 15.45
C LEU A 44 -9.32 18.30 15.59
N VAL A 45 -8.97 19.50 15.14
CA VAL A 45 -9.88 20.64 15.17
C VAL A 45 -11.16 20.37 14.34
N TYR A 46 -11.02 19.72 13.20
CA TYR A 46 -12.18 19.34 12.38
C TYR A 46 -13.06 18.30 13.08
N ILE A 47 -12.47 17.28 13.70
CA ILE A 47 -13.19 16.25 14.46
C ILE A 47 -13.97 16.90 15.60
N PHE A 48 -13.32 17.71 16.42
CA PHE A 48 -13.97 18.39 17.54
C PHE A 48 -15.07 19.38 17.12
N LYS A 49 -14.97 20.01 15.94
CA LYS A 49 -15.98 20.99 15.51
C LYS A 49 -17.13 20.39 14.70
N LYS A 50 -16.90 19.29 13.94
CA LYS A 50 -17.86 18.79 12.96
C LYS A 50 -18.38 17.38 13.22
N VAL A 51 -17.63 16.56 13.97
CA VAL A 51 -17.98 15.13 14.16
C VAL A 51 -18.51 14.93 15.58
N GLN A 52 -19.80 15.20 15.78
CA GLN A 52 -20.47 15.10 17.09
C GLN A 52 -20.37 13.70 17.72
N ILE A 53 -20.35 12.65 16.89
CA ILE A 53 -20.24 11.25 17.35
C ILE A 53 -18.88 10.96 18.04
N MET A 54 -17.85 11.77 17.76
CA MET A 54 -16.50 11.62 18.35
C MET A 54 -16.24 12.62 19.48
N HIS A 55 -17.28 13.28 20.00
CA HIS A 55 -17.12 14.11 21.20
C HIS A 55 -16.91 13.20 22.40
N LEU A 56 -15.76 13.34 23.03
CA LEU A 56 -15.40 12.62 24.26
C LEU A 56 -16.22 13.17 25.43
N GLU A 57 -17.13 12.39 25.95
CA GLU A 57 -17.82 12.66 27.22
C GLU A 57 -16.93 12.22 28.41
N ALA A 58 -17.24 12.74 29.60
CA ALA A 58 -16.49 12.37 30.80
C ALA A 58 -16.50 10.87 31.09
N LYS A 59 -17.57 10.17 30.66
CA LYS A 59 -17.71 8.70 30.75
C LYS A 59 -16.76 7.93 29.86
N ASP A 60 -16.34 8.52 28.72
CA ASP A 60 -15.47 7.87 27.74
C ASP A 60 -13.98 7.86 28.17
N ARG A 61 -13.68 8.45 29.33
CA ARG A 61 -12.33 8.42 29.92
C ARG A 61 -12.01 7.13 30.65
N GLU A 62 -12.99 6.27 30.89
CA GLU A 62 -12.74 4.96 31.49
C GLU A 62 -12.09 4.06 30.42
N ILE A 63 -10.83 3.68 30.68
CA ILE A 63 -10.11 2.77 29.80
C ILE A 63 -10.61 1.38 30.04
N GLU A 64 -11.44 0.87 29.13
CA GLU A 64 -11.92 -0.48 29.17
C GLU A 64 -10.84 -1.45 28.64
N GLY A 65 -10.34 -2.34 29.50
CA GLY A 65 -9.27 -3.27 29.17
C GLY A 65 -9.62 -4.22 28.00
N SER A 66 -10.91 -4.51 27.79
CA SER A 66 -11.40 -5.30 26.67
C SER A 66 -11.19 -4.57 25.33
N ALA A 67 -11.50 -3.29 25.26
CA ALA A 67 -11.30 -2.46 24.07
C ALA A 67 -9.82 -2.30 23.72
N VAL A 68 -8.97 -2.09 24.73
CA VAL A 68 -7.51 -2.03 24.54
C VAL A 68 -6.96 -3.34 23.99
N LYS A 69 -7.40 -4.48 24.55
CA LYS A 69 -7.01 -5.81 24.05
C LYS A 69 -7.42 -6.01 22.60
N GLU A 70 -8.64 -5.62 22.23
CA GLU A 70 -9.15 -5.76 20.86
C GLU A 70 -8.33 -4.90 19.87
N LEU A 71 -8.04 -3.65 20.23
CA LEU A 71 -7.16 -2.76 19.44
C LEU A 71 -5.75 -3.34 19.26
N LEU A 72 -5.16 -3.92 20.30
CA LEU A 72 -3.84 -4.54 20.21
C LEU A 72 -3.86 -5.81 19.35
N VAL A 73 -4.88 -6.65 19.48
CA VAL A 73 -5.05 -7.88 18.68
C VAL A 73 -5.21 -7.57 17.19
N MET A 74 -5.77 -6.41 16.84
CA MET A 74 -5.89 -5.97 15.45
C MET A 74 -4.68 -5.16 14.98
N GLY A 75 -4.16 -4.27 15.83
CA GLY A 75 -3.11 -3.32 15.48
C GLY A 75 -1.73 -3.97 15.36
N ILE A 76 -1.34 -4.82 16.31
CA ILE A 76 -0.03 -5.49 16.30
C ILE A 76 0.16 -6.33 15.02
N PRO A 77 -0.79 -7.22 14.63
CA PRO A 77 -0.68 -7.97 13.40
C PRO A 77 -0.56 -7.10 12.15
N THR A 78 -1.32 -6.00 12.10
CA THR A 78 -1.27 -5.07 10.97
C THR A 78 0.08 -4.36 10.89
N GLY A 79 0.63 -3.87 12.00
CA GLY A 79 1.95 -3.26 12.06
C GLY A 79 3.07 -4.24 11.67
N LEU A 80 3.02 -5.48 12.17
CA LEU A 80 3.96 -6.53 11.80
C LEU A 80 3.91 -6.83 10.30
N GLN A 81 2.72 -6.89 9.71
CA GLN A 81 2.58 -7.13 8.27
C GLN A 81 3.28 -6.05 7.44
N PHE A 82 3.10 -4.76 7.76
CA PHE A 82 3.81 -3.67 7.07
C PHE A 82 5.32 -3.77 7.25
N SER A 83 5.79 -4.09 8.46
CA SER A 83 7.22 -4.26 8.74
C SER A 83 7.82 -5.42 7.93
N ILE A 84 7.14 -6.56 7.87
CA ILE A 84 7.57 -7.74 7.11
C ILE A 84 7.66 -7.41 5.61
N THR A 85 6.64 -6.74 5.07
CA THR A 85 6.64 -6.31 3.66
C THR A 85 7.78 -5.33 3.36
N ALA A 86 8.08 -4.41 4.30
CA ALA A 86 9.19 -3.47 4.19
C ALA A 86 10.55 -4.17 4.18
N ILE A 87 10.76 -5.20 5.03
CA ILE A 87 11.98 -6.02 5.05
C ILE A 87 12.19 -6.66 3.66
N GLY A 88 11.14 -7.25 3.07
CA GLY A 88 11.23 -7.81 1.72
C GLY A 88 11.67 -6.79 0.67
N SER A 89 11.15 -5.56 0.75
CA SER A 89 11.54 -4.46 -0.13
C SER A 89 12.98 -4.00 0.09
N MET A 90 13.47 -3.97 1.33
CA MET A 90 14.86 -3.65 1.66
C MET A 90 15.85 -4.67 1.10
N VAL A 91 15.53 -5.96 1.19
CA VAL A 91 16.36 -7.04 0.63
C VAL A 91 16.42 -6.93 -0.89
N MET A 92 15.29 -6.69 -1.54
CA MET A 92 15.23 -6.46 -2.99
C MET A 92 16.05 -5.23 -3.40
N GLN A 93 15.95 -4.11 -2.67
CA GLN A 93 16.76 -2.92 -2.91
C GLN A 93 18.26 -3.19 -2.72
N SER A 94 18.63 -3.94 -1.69
CA SER A 94 20.02 -4.34 -1.44
C SER A 94 20.60 -5.21 -2.59
N ALA A 95 19.80 -6.15 -3.10
CA ALA A 95 20.17 -6.95 -4.26
C ALA A 95 20.34 -6.10 -5.52
N ASN A 96 19.44 -5.12 -5.73
CA ASN A 96 19.53 -4.19 -6.85
C ASN A 96 20.78 -3.30 -6.78
N ASN A 97 21.18 -2.87 -5.59
CA ASN A 97 22.37 -2.02 -5.40
C ASN A 97 23.67 -2.70 -5.87
N LYS A 98 23.72 -4.03 -5.88
CA LYS A 98 24.89 -4.81 -6.37
C LYS A 98 24.99 -4.81 -7.90
N LEU A 99 23.93 -4.45 -8.63
CA LEU A 99 23.90 -4.50 -10.10
C LEU A 99 24.48 -3.24 -10.78
N GLY A 100 24.79 -2.21 -10.01
CA GLY A 100 25.40 -0.98 -10.51
C GLY A 100 24.46 0.23 -10.55
N SER A 101 25.05 1.43 -10.66
CA SER A 101 24.36 2.73 -10.49
C SER A 101 23.25 3.00 -11.51
N VAL A 102 23.40 2.48 -12.73
CA VAL A 102 22.40 2.64 -13.80
C VAL A 102 21.08 1.95 -13.40
N TYR A 103 21.18 0.69 -12.95
CA TYR A 103 20.01 -0.08 -12.54
C TYR A 103 19.37 0.46 -11.26
N VAL A 104 20.18 0.92 -10.31
CA VAL A 104 19.69 1.58 -9.09
C VAL A 104 18.90 2.85 -9.42
N SER A 105 19.43 3.68 -10.30
CA SER A 105 18.76 4.92 -10.73
C SER A 105 17.48 4.63 -11.51
N GLY A 106 17.51 3.67 -12.44
CA GLY A 106 16.34 3.25 -13.22
C GLY A 106 15.24 2.65 -12.35
N PHE A 107 15.60 1.77 -11.41
CA PHE A 107 14.68 1.20 -10.43
C PHE A 107 14.05 2.27 -9.54
N THR A 108 14.86 3.21 -9.04
CA THR A 108 14.38 4.31 -8.19
C THR A 108 13.36 5.19 -8.92
N ALA A 109 13.63 5.53 -10.18
CA ALA A 109 12.67 6.27 -11.00
C ALA A 109 11.36 5.50 -11.20
N GLY A 110 11.44 4.19 -11.51
CA GLY A 110 10.28 3.32 -11.63
C GLY A 110 9.49 3.20 -10.33
N MET A 111 10.17 3.12 -9.18
CA MET A 111 9.53 3.11 -7.85
C MET A 111 8.75 4.40 -7.54
N ARG A 112 9.23 5.56 -7.99
CA ARG A 112 8.48 6.83 -7.84
C ARG A 112 7.18 6.79 -8.64
N ILE A 113 7.21 6.31 -9.88
CA ILE A 113 6.01 6.15 -10.72
C ILE A 113 5.05 5.15 -10.08
N LYS A 114 5.57 4.00 -9.61
CA LYS A 114 4.80 2.99 -8.88
C LYS A 114 4.05 3.62 -7.70
N GLN A 115 4.71 4.44 -6.90
CA GLN A 115 4.11 5.06 -5.72
C GLN A 115 2.92 5.96 -6.06
N PHE A 116 3.01 6.74 -7.14
CA PHE A 116 1.87 7.53 -7.63
C PHE A 116 0.70 6.65 -8.09
N THR A 117 0.99 5.62 -8.85
CA THR A 117 -0.05 4.72 -9.37
C THR A 117 -0.63 3.77 -8.32
N MET A 118 0.00 3.60 -7.17
CA MET A 118 -0.55 2.85 -6.03
C MET A 118 -1.63 3.59 -5.24
N CYS A 119 -1.61 4.93 -5.21
CA CYS A 119 -2.57 5.71 -4.42
C CYS A 119 -4.05 5.35 -4.66
N PRO A 120 -4.54 5.14 -5.90
CA PRO A 120 -5.92 4.71 -6.11
C PRO A 120 -6.21 3.31 -5.58
N PHE A 121 -5.26 2.37 -5.62
CA PHE A 121 -5.45 1.05 -5.02
C PHE A 121 -5.67 1.12 -3.52
N ASP A 122 -4.88 1.95 -2.82
CA ASP A 122 -5.01 2.14 -1.38
C ASP A 122 -6.35 2.79 -1.04
N ALA A 123 -6.82 3.72 -1.87
CA ALA A 123 -8.14 4.33 -1.73
C ALA A 123 -9.28 3.32 -1.92
N PHE A 124 -9.23 2.49 -2.97
CA PHE A 124 -10.24 1.45 -3.22
C PHE A 124 -10.22 0.39 -2.11
N ALA A 125 -9.04 -0.05 -1.68
CA ALA A 125 -8.89 -1.04 -0.63
C ALA A 125 -9.42 -0.53 0.72
N THR A 126 -9.11 0.73 1.08
CA THR A 126 -9.61 1.37 2.29
C THR A 126 -11.12 1.55 2.25
N ALA A 127 -11.68 2.03 1.13
CA ALA A 127 -13.12 2.17 0.95
C ALA A 127 -13.84 0.82 1.07
N ALA A 128 -13.30 -0.23 0.45
CA ALA A 128 -13.84 -1.59 0.54
C ALA A 128 -13.80 -2.12 1.99
N SER A 129 -12.71 -1.89 2.71
CA SER A 129 -12.55 -2.28 4.12
C SER A 129 -13.61 -1.61 5.00
N VAL A 130 -13.75 -0.28 4.88
CA VAL A 130 -14.74 0.50 5.63
C VAL A 130 -16.17 0.06 5.29
N PHE A 131 -16.47 -0.11 4.00
CA PHE A 131 -17.78 -0.59 3.56
C PHE A 131 -18.13 -1.96 4.13
N CYS A 132 -17.18 -2.92 4.08
CA CYS A 132 -17.40 -4.28 4.59
C CYS A 132 -17.57 -4.29 6.11
N SER A 133 -16.76 -3.52 6.86
CA SER A 133 -16.86 -3.45 8.33
C SER A 133 -18.15 -2.79 8.80
N GLN A 134 -18.60 -1.71 8.14
CA GLN A 134 -19.88 -1.07 8.45
C GLN A 134 -21.07 -2.00 8.19
N ASN A 135 -21.06 -2.71 7.05
CA ASN A 135 -22.11 -3.68 6.75
C ASN A 135 -22.05 -4.93 7.63
N LEU A 136 -20.87 -5.28 8.20
CA LEU A 136 -20.75 -6.31 9.22
C LEU A 136 -21.48 -5.90 10.49
N GLY A 137 -21.22 -4.69 11.02
CA GLY A 137 -21.91 -4.15 12.18
C GLY A 137 -23.43 -3.95 11.98
N ALA A 138 -23.84 -3.66 10.74
CA ALA A 138 -25.26 -3.53 10.36
C ALA A 138 -25.94 -4.89 10.06
N GLY A 139 -25.25 -6.03 10.18
CA GLY A 139 -25.81 -7.36 9.90
C GLY A 139 -26.14 -7.64 8.42
N GLN A 140 -25.60 -6.87 7.49
CA GLN A 140 -25.94 -6.91 6.06
C GLN A 140 -25.03 -7.86 5.25
N ALA A 141 -25.14 -9.18 5.50
CA ALA A 141 -24.29 -10.22 4.89
C ALA A 141 -24.23 -10.19 3.37
N LYS A 142 -25.35 -9.89 2.70
CA LYS A 142 -25.43 -9.84 1.23
C LYS A 142 -24.61 -8.68 0.65
N ARG A 143 -24.65 -7.52 1.33
CA ARG A 143 -23.90 -6.32 0.94
C ARG A 143 -22.39 -6.50 1.06
N ILE A 144 -21.92 -7.21 2.08
CA ILE A 144 -20.49 -7.51 2.25
C ILE A 144 -19.95 -8.27 1.03
N LYS A 145 -20.65 -9.32 0.58
CA LYS A 145 -20.24 -10.09 -0.60
C LYS A 145 -20.26 -9.26 -1.88
N GLN A 146 -21.32 -8.49 -2.09
CA GLN A 146 -21.43 -7.63 -3.27
C GLN A 146 -20.35 -6.54 -3.28
N GLY A 147 -20.13 -5.87 -2.15
CA GLY A 147 -19.11 -4.84 -2.01
C GLY A 147 -17.69 -5.34 -2.26
N LEU A 148 -17.36 -6.56 -1.75
CA LEU A 148 -16.06 -7.17 -2.02
C LEU A 148 -15.83 -7.37 -3.53
N TRP A 149 -16.79 -7.99 -4.24
CA TRP A 149 -16.63 -8.27 -5.66
C TRP A 149 -16.61 -7.01 -6.52
N GLN A 150 -17.44 -6.02 -6.18
CA GLN A 150 -17.43 -4.72 -6.86
C GLN A 150 -16.10 -3.99 -6.65
N ALA A 151 -15.56 -3.99 -5.42
CA ALA A 151 -14.27 -3.38 -5.13
C ALA A 151 -13.11 -4.09 -5.88
N ILE A 152 -13.13 -5.43 -5.93
CA ILE A 152 -12.16 -6.20 -6.71
C ILE A 152 -12.28 -5.86 -8.21
N ALA A 153 -13.50 -5.81 -8.76
CA ALA A 153 -13.71 -5.49 -10.18
C ALA A 153 -13.19 -4.08 -10.54
N VAL A 154 -13.47 -3.08 -9.70
CA VAL A 154 -12.95 -1.71 -9.88
C VAL A 154 -11.43 -1.67 -9.79
N ALA A 155 -10.85 -2.32 -8.77
CA ALA A 155 -9.40 -2.36 -8.58
C ALA A 155 -8.69 -3.09 -9.74
N VAL A 156 -9.25 -4.21 -10.23
CA VAL A 156 -8.71 -4.93 -11.39
C VAL A 156 -8.83 -4.07 -12.66
N GLY A 157 -9.97 -3.44 -12.89
CA GLY A 157 -10.18 -2.54 -14.02
C GLY A 157 -9.16 -1.40 -14.04
N TYR A 158 -8.98 -0.74 -12.90
CA TYR A 158 -7.93 0.27 -12.74
C TYR A 158 -6.52 -0.33 -12.96
N GLY A 159 -6.24 -1.52 -12.41
CA GLY A 159 -4.96 -2.21 -12.56
C GLY A 159 -4.62 -2.51 -14.01
N ILE A 160 -5.60 -2.94 -14.81
CA ILE A 160 -5.41 -3.17 -16.25
C ILE A 160 -5.12 -1.85 -16.97
N VAL A 161 -5.89 -0.80 -16.72
CA VAL A 161 -5.68 0.51 -17.36
C VAL A 161 -4.32 1.10 -16.98
N ALA A 162 -3.99 1.16 -15.69
CA ALA A 162 -2.70 1.67 -15.21
C ALA A 162 -1.53 0.81 -15.70
N GLY A 163 -1.70 -0.52 -15.74
CA GLY A 163 -0.73 -1.45 -16.30
C GLY A 163 -0.46 -1.20 -17.78
N LEU A 164 -1.49 -1.03 -18.60
CA LEU A 164 -1.36 -0.68 -20.02
C LEU A 164 -0.65 0.67 -20.21
N VAL A 165 -1.00 1.67 -19.41
CA VAL A 165 -0.30 2.98 -19.44
C VAL A 165 1.18 2.81 -19.13
N MET A 166 1.56 2.00 -18.13
CA MET A 166 2.97 1.75 -17.81
C MET A 166 3.70 0.97 -18.90
N ILE A 167 3.04 0.03 -19.58
CA ILE A 167 3.63 -0.74 -20.67
C ILE A 167 3.90 0.17 -21.88
N ILE A 168 2.92 0.98 -22.27
CA ILE A 168 2.98 1.82 -23.47
C ILE A 168 3.84 3.07 -23.21
N PHE A 169 3.60 3.75 -22.09
CA PHE A 169 4.22 5.03 -21.77
C PHE A 169 5.34 4.94 -20.73
N GLY A 170 5.86 3.76 -20.42
CA GLY A 170 6.88 3.58 -19.38
C GLY A 170 8.13 4.44 -19.58
N ARG A 171 8.62 4.58 -20.83
CA ARG A 171 9.77 5.44 -21.12
C ARG A 171 9.47 6.94 -21.01
N PRO A 172 8.39 7.49 -21.61
CA PRO A 172 7.95 8.86 -21.38
C PRO A 172 7.72 9.21 -19.92
N LEU A 173 7.08 8.33 -19.15
CA LEU A 173 6.85 8.53 -17.71
C LEU A 173 8.16 8.61 -16.93
N SER A 174 9.16 7.79 -17.29
CA SER A 174 10.48 7.83 -16.66
C SER A 174 11.24 9.13 -16.92
N MET A 175 10.97 9.81 -18.05
CA MET A 175 11.57 11.12 -18.38
C MET A 175 11.15 12.24 -17.44
N ILE A 176 10.08 12.06 -16.65
CA ILE A 176 9.67 13.03 -15.62
C ILE A 176 10.70 13.08 -14.49
N PHE A 177 11.36 11.97 -14.20
CA PHE A 177 12.29 11.82 -13.06
C PHE A 177 13.76 11.71 -13.48
N VAL A 178 14.03 11.38 -14.74
CA VAL A 178 15.36 11.11 -15.27
C VAL A 178 15.64 12.02 -16.48
N LYS A 179 16.85 12.55 -16.56
CA LYS A 179 17.27 13.38 -17.72
C LYS A 179 17.23 12.57 -19.01
N LYS A 180 16.80 13.19 -20.11
CA LYS A 180 16.71 12.55 -21.42
C LYS A 180 18.06 12.01 -21.95
N SER A 181 19.17 12.57 -21.47
CA SER A 181 20.53 12.14 -21.83
C SER A 181 20.95 10.80 -21.21
N ALA A 182 20.30 10.35 -20.14
CA ALA A 182 20.62 9.10 -19.45
C ALA A 182 19.82 7.94 -20.04
N VAL A 183 20.10 7.54 -21.27
CA VAL A 183 19.35 6.56 -22.06
C VAL A 183 19.28 5.20 -21.34
N ASP A 184 20.41 4.71 -20.82
CA ASP A 184 20.48 3.40 -20.13
C ASP A 184 19.60 3.36 -18.88
N VAL A 185 19.54 4.47 -18.12
CA VAL A 185 18.69 4.60 -16.93
C VAL A 185 17.20 4.61 -17.32
N LEU A 186 16.86 5.29 -18.41
CA LEU A 186 15.49 5.34 -18.93
C LEU A 186 15.05 3.96 -19.42
N ASP A 187 15.92 3.21 -20.09
CA ASP A 187 15.59 1.87 -20.58
C ASP A 187 15.46 0.86 -19.43
N ALA A 188 16.30 0.97 -18.39
CA ALA A 188 16.16 0.17 -17.18
C ALA A 188 14.84 0.47 -16.47
N SER A 189 14.47 1.74 -16.29
CA SER A 189 13.19 2.13 -15.69
C SER A 189 12.00 1.68 -16.53
N ALA A 190 12.04 1.86 -17.85
CA ALA A 190 10.98 1.43 -18.76
C ALA A 190 10.81 -0.11 -18.72
N LYS A 191 11.91 -0.87 -18.64
CA LYS A 191 11.88 -2.33 -18.48
C LYS A 191 11.17 -2.73 -17.20
N TYR A 192 11.52 -2.11 -16.07
CA TYR A 192 10.87 -2.35 -14.78
C TYR A 192 9.36 -2.06 -14.84
N LEU A 193 8.97 -0.91 -15.40
CA LEU A 193 7.56 -0.51 -15.51
C LEU A 193 6.75 -1.44 -16.43
N ARG A 194 7.34 -1.91 -17.54
CA ARG A 194 6.69 -2.88 -18.43
C ARG A 194 6.43 -4.20 -17.73
N CYS A 195 7.44 -4.76 -17.03
CA CYS A 195 7.27 -5.98 -16.26
C CYS A 195 6.18 -5.80 -15.19
N MET A 196 6.19 -4.67 -14.48
CA MET A 196 5.22 -4.35 -13.46
C MET A 196 3.80 -4.22 -14.03
N GLY A 197 3.65 -3.56 -15.18
CA GLY A 197 2.35 -3.32 -15.83
C GLY A 197 1.60 -4.61 -16.17
N CYS A 198 2.31 -5.68 -16.57
CA CYS A 198 1.70 -6.97 -16.90
C CYS A 198 0.96 -7.62 -15.71
N PHE A 199 1.40 -7.38 -14.47
CA PHE A 199 0.87 -8.01 -13.26
C PHE A 199 0.16 -7.02 -12.32
N TYR A 200 -0.05 -5.78 -12.76
CA TYR A 200 -0.59 -4.72 -11.91
C TYR A 200 -2.04 -4.97 -11.46
N TRP A 201 -2.80 -5.74 -12.23
CA TRP A 201 -4.14 -6.20 -11.84
C TRP A 201 -4.13 -7.09 -10.59
N SER A 202 -3.09 -7.91 -10.39
CA SER A 202 -2.99 -8.77 -9.20
C SER A 202 -2.77 -7.96 -7.92
N LEU A 203 -2.05 -6.83 -8.00
CA LEU A 203 -1.87 -5.89 -6.90
C LEU A 203 -3.23 -5.32 -6.43
N GLY A 204 -4.15 -5.04 -7.36
CA GLY A 204 -5.50 -4.59 -7.03
C GLY A 204 -6.27 -5.60 -6.19
N ILE A 205 -6.25 -6.87 -6.60
CA ILE A 205 -6.88 -7.96 -5.84
C ILE A 205 -6.23 -8.11 -4.47
N LEU A 206 -4.90 -8.10 -4.42
CA LEU A 206 -4.12 -8.24 -3.19
C LEU A 206 -4.50 -7.18 -2.16
N ASN A 207 -4.49 -5.90 -2.55
CA ASN A 207 -4.78 -4.79 -1.64
C ASN A 207 -6.21 -4.82 -1.13
N VAL A 208 -7.20 -5.01 -2.02
CA VAL A 208 -8.61 -5.08 -1.62
C VAL A 208 -8.86 -6.26 -0.69
N ALA A 209 -8.42 -7.47 -1.06
CA ALA A 209 -8.65 -8.68 -0.24
C ALA A 209 -7.95 -8.58 1.13
N ARG A 210 -6.75 -8.00 1.18
CA ARG A 210 -5.98 -7.78 2.42
C ARG A 210 -6.71 -6.81 3.35
N MET A 211 -7.08 -5.64 2.86
CA MET A 211 -7.73 -4.60 3.66
C MET A 211 -9.14 -5.01 4.11
N VAL A 212 -9.91 -5.71 3.27
CA VAL A 212 -11.20 -6.27 3.68
C VAL A 212 -11.03 -7.34 4.76
N THR A 213 -10.01 -8.21 4.65
CA THR A 213 -9.74 -9.22 5.69
C THR A 213 -9.41 -8.56 7.04
N GLN A 214 -8.63 -7.48 7.03
CA GLN A 214 -8.34 -6.68 8.23
C GLN A 214 -9.59 -5.97 8.76
N GLY A 215 -10.37 -5.33 7.90
CA GLY A 215 -11.61 -4.64 8.27
C GLY A 215 -12.69 -5.55 8.85
N LEU A 216 -12.69 -6.84 8.50
CA LEU A 216 -13.55 -7.85 9.11
C LEU A 216 -13.03 -8.40 10.46
N GLY A 217 -11.92 -7.87 10.99
CA GLY A 217 -11.34 -8.28 12.28
C GLY A 217 -10.38 -9.46 12.20
N TYR A 218 -9.98 -9.92 11.01
CA TYR A 218 -9.06 -11.06 10.84
C TYR A 218 -7.62 -10.64 10.50
N SER A 219 -7.11 -9.59 11.17
CA SER A 219 -5.76 -9.03 10.92
C SER A 219 -4.65 -10.08 11.07
N GLY A 220 -4.78 -11.03 12.03
CA GLY A 220 -3.80 -12.10 12.20
C GLY A 220 -3.64 -13.01 10.98
N ARG A 221 -4.69 -13.17 10.14
CA ARG A 221 -4.58 -13.92 8.88
C ARG A 221 -3.96 -13.10 7.75
N ALA A 222 -4.14 -11.79 7.79
CA ALA A 222 -3.57 -10.89 6.79
C ALA A 222 -2.03 -10.81 6.89
N ILE A 223 -1.43 -11.07 8.07
CA ILE A 223 0.05 -11.12 8.25
C ILE A 223 0.69 -12.10 7.26
N PHE A 224 0.12 -13.29 7.11
CA PHE A 224 0.71 -14.33 6.27
C PHE A 224 0.78 -13.90 4.79
N SER A 225 -0.07 -12.99 4.32
CA SER A 225 0.10 -12.39 3.00
C SER A 225 1.37 -11.53 2.90
N GLY A 226 1.74 -10.83 3.96
CA GLY A 226 3.01 -10.11 4.04
C GLY A 226 4.22 -11.06 4.08
N VAL A 227 4.11 -12.17 4.80
CA VAL A 227 5.16 -13.20 4.87
C VAL A 227 5.38 -13.83 3.49
N THR A 228 4.32 -14.23 2.78
CA THR A 228 4.44 -14.79 1.43
C THR A 228 5.04 -13.79 0.44
N GLU A 229 4.65 -12.52 0.55
CA GLU A 229 5.19 -11.42 -0.25
C GLU A 229 6.69 -11.20 0.01
N MET A 230 7.10 -11.18 1.29
CA MET A 230 8.50 -11.06 1.68
C MET A 230 9.34 -12.24 1.18
N LEU A 231 8.89 -13.47 1.41
CA LEU A 231 9.60 -14.68 1.00
C LEU A 231 9.79 -14.72 -0.53
N ALA A 232 8.73 -14.40 -1.29
CA ALA A 232 8.82 -14.37 -2.74
C ALA A 232 9.83 -13.32 -3.23
N ARG A 233 9.85 -12.10 -2.64
CA ARG A 233 10.86 -11.09 -2.96
C ARG A 233 12.28 -11.57 -2.64
N ILE A 234 12.50 -12.17 -1.48
CA ILE A 234 13.81 -12.68 -1.06
C ILE A 234 14.28 -13.76 -2.02
N ILE A 235 13.46 -14.76 -2.30
CA ILE A 235 13.79 -15.88 -3.18
C ILE A 235 14.15 -15.38 -4.58
N VAL A 236 13.31 -14.50 -5.14
CA VAL A 236 13.54 -14.01 -6.51
C VAL A 236 14.74 -13.06 -6.57
N SER A 237 14.87 -12.12 -5.62
CA SER A 237 15.93 -11.12 -5.67
C SER A 237 17.31 -11.66 -5.28
N LEU A 238 17.41 -12.66 -4.40
CA LEU A 238 18.68 -13.25 -4.01
C LEU A 238 19.02 -14.53 -4.82
N GLY A 239 18.01 -15.37 -5.09
CA GLY A 239 18.22 -16.64 -5.79
C GLY A 239 18.46 -16.46 -7.29
N PHE A 240 17.78 -15.52 -7.92
CA PHE A 240 17.80 -15.35 -9.38
C PHE A 240 18.55 -14.11 -9.88
N ALA A 241 18.92 -13.15 -9.00
CA ALA A 241 19.67 -11.97 -9.43
C ALA A 241 21.06 -12.30 -9.99
N GLY A 242 21.69 -13.37 -9.52
CA GLY A 242 23.01 -13.82 -10.04
C GLY A 242 22.95 -14.34 -11.48
N THR A 243 21.84 -14.97 -11.87
CA THR A 243 21.67 -15.58 -13.21
C THR A 243 20.98 -14.65 -14.21
N PHE A 244 19.95 -13.94 -13.78
CA PHE A 244 19.11 -13.08 -14.64
C PHE A 244 19.34 -11.57 -14.44
N GLY A 245 20.24 -11.19 -13.55
CA GLY A 245 20.59 -9.79 -13.29
C GLY A 245 19.38 -8.92 -12.95
N PHE A 246 19.30 -7.74 -13.56
CA PHE A 246 18.22 -6.77 -13.33
C PHE A 246 16.82 -7.30 -13.68
N THR A 247 16.73 -8.27 -14.58
CA THR A 247 15.42 -8.87 -14.93
C THR A 247 14.79 -9.59 -13.74
N ALA A 248 15.59 -10.28 -12.90
CA ALA A 248 15.08 -10.89 -11.68
C ALA A 248 14.51 -9.85 -10.71
N ILE A 249 15.19 -8.72 -10.55
CA ILE A 249 14.68 -7.61 -9.71
C ILE A 249 13.36 -7.06 -10.29
N CYS A 250 13.26 -6.94 -11.63
CA CYS A 250 12.02 -6.50 -12.26
C CYS A 250 10.84 -7.43 -11.96
N PHE A 251 11.06 -8.72 -11.79
CA PHE A 251 10.00 -9.69 -11.52
C PHE A 251 9.78 -9.98 -10.02
N ALA A 252 10.63 -9.48 -9.14
CA ALA A 252 10.54 -9.75 -7.69
C ALA A 252 9.22 -9.24 -7.07
N ASP A 253 8.77 -8.04 -7.44
CA ASP A 253 7.50 -7.48 -6.96
C ASP A 253 6.29 -8.25 -7.51
N GLN A 254 6.31 -8.63 -8.80
CA GLN A 254 5.19 -9.30 -9.45
C GLN A 254 4.98 -10.70 -8.90
N THR A 255 6.04 -11.47 -8.73
CA THR A 255 5.95 -12.79 -8.10
C THR A 255 5.45 -12.70 -6.67
N ALA A 256 5.88 -11.69 -5.93
CA ALA A 256 5.39 -11.42 -4.58
C ALA A 256 3.89 -11.11 -4.56
N TRP A 257 3.40 -10.28 -5.49
CA TRP A 257 1.97 -9.95 -5.55
C TRP A 257 1.12 -11.14 -5.95
N VAL A 258 1.56 -11.93 -6.92
CA VAL A 258 0.82 -13.13 -7.37
C VAL A 258 0.76 -14.16 -6.23
N THR A 259 1.91 -14.47 -5.59
CA THR A 259 1.94 -15.45 -4.49
C THR A 259 1.11 -14.99 -3.29
N ALA A 260 1.18 -13.71 -2.93
CA ALA A 260 0.37 -13.15 -1.86
C ALA A 260 -1.12 -13.14 -2.23
N THR A 261 -1.47 -12.88 -3.50
CA THR A 261 -2.86 -12.92 -3.97
C THR A 261 -3.43 -14.34 -3.91
N VAL A 262 -2.66 -15.35 -4.31
CA VAL A 262 -3.04 -16.77 -4.23
C VAL A 262 -3.34 -17.18 -2.78
N TYR A 263 -2.65 -16.62 -1.81
CA TYR A 263 -2.92 -16.86 -0.39
C TYR A 263 -4.11 -16.05 0.13
N ILE A 264 -4.11 -14.71 -0.12
CA ILE A 264 -5.05 -13.81 0.57
C ILE A 264 -6.47 -13.89 0.01
N LEU A 265 -6.66 -14.15 -1.29
CA LEU A 265 -7.98 -14.20 -1.89
C LEU A 265 -8.84 -15.33 -1.32
N PRO A 266 -8.39 -16.61 -1.26
CA PRO A 266 -9.13 -17.68 -0.58
C PRO A 266 -9.36 -17.39 0.91
N THR A 267 -8.35 -16.83 1.58
CA THR A 267 -8.43 -16.45 2.98
C THR A 267 -9.51 -15.38 3.22
N CYS A 268 -9.56 -14.35 2.37
CA CYS A 268 -10.59 -13.31 2.41
C CYS A 268 -11.99 -13.89 2.20
N LEU A 269 -12.18 -14.74 1.19
CA LEU A 269 -13.44 -15.40 0.91
C LEU A 269 -13.91 -16.28 2.09
N TYR A 270 -12.97 -17.00 2.71
CA TYR A 270 -13.26 -17.76 3.93
C TYR A 270 -13.68 -16.84 5.09
N CYS A 271 -12.97 -15.73 5.32
CA CYS A 271 -13.30 -14.76 6.37
C CYS A 271 -14.68 -14.11 6.13
N VAL A 272 -14.99 -13.74 4.90
CA VAL A 272 -16.32 -13.22 4.52
C VAL A 272 -17.40 -14.26 4.76
N LYS A 273 -17.18 -15.53 4.36
CA LYS A 273 -18.13 -16.61 4.62
C LYS A 273 -18.35 -16.81 6.11
N LYS A 274 -17.29 -16.80 6.92
CA LYS A 274 -17.37 -16.96 8.38
C LYS A 274 -18.10 -15.78 9.02
N SER A 275 -17.81 -14.54 8.63
CA SER A 275 -18.49 -13.36 9.15
C SER A 275 -19.98 -13.33 8.77
N THR A 276 -20.31 -13.70 7.52
CA THR A 276 -21.72 -13.78 7.10
C THR A 276 -22.49 -14.91 7.79
N ALA A 277 -21.83 -16.01 8.16
CA ALA A 277 -22.43 -17.08 8.96
C ALA A 277 -22.71 -16.63 10.40
N LYS A 278 -21.83 -15.83 11.01
CA LYS A 278 -22.04 -15.24 12.34
C LYS A 278 -23.25 -14.29 12.36
N ILE A 279 -23.41 -13.46 11.31
CA ILE A 279 -24.58 -12.59 11.15
C ILE A 279 -25.86 -13.43 11.10
N ALA A 280 -25.86 -14.55 10.33
CA ALA A 280 -27.02 -15.43 10.24
C ALA A 280 -27.35 -16.13 11.57
N ALA A 281 -26.34 -16.35 12.42
CA ALA A 281 -26.49 -16.95 13.76
C ALA A 281 -26.83 -15.93 14.87
N GLY A 282 -26.89 -14.62 14.55
CA GLY A 282 -27.16 -13.56 15.51
C GLY A 282 -26.06 -13.36 16.57
N THR A 283 -24.80 -13.71 16.23
CA THR A 283 -23.65 -13.68 17.15
C THR A 283 -22.62 -12.59 16.78
N VAL A 284 -23.07 -11.55 16.10
CA VAL A 284 -22.25 -10.35 15.78
C VAL A 284 -22.55 -9.26 16.76
#